data_645ae28ec64ea1af65a562c76ed42269
#
_entry.id   645ae28ec64ea1af65a562c76ed42269
#
_cell.length_a   1.000
_cell.length_b   1.000
_cell.length_c   1.000
_cell.angle_alpha   90.00
_cell.angle_beta   90.00
_cell.angle_gamma   90.00
#
_symmetry.space_group_name_H-M   'P 1'
#
loop_
_entity.id
_entity.type
_entity.pdbx_description
1 polymer ?
#
loop_
_entity_poly.entity_id
_entity_poly.type
_entity_poly.pdbx_seq_one_letter_code
_entity_poly.pdbx_strand_id
1 'polypeptide(L)'
;MHAMNQRTIVRSLTTTDGTLIAMNDGMLAWKPLDGRPTRTVVEGLPTVLLALRGPMGPVDAAVVGTATGDVHVLTLPRLESVATFQLKSGSVRAITLVEEGAFHFLVGTQHGAVWSVCDGRTERCELVFSIDGPVSSLHLDDERVHVQSGWIRHVRTWDGSSHDIENTAAGYPVRRRRRLAETYHLPYPA
;
A
#
# COMPACT_ATOMS: atom_id res chain seq x y z
N MET A 1 -33.48 -13.52 16.72
CA MET A 1 -32.39 -12.89 17.50
C MET A 1 -31.39 -12.32 16.51
N HIS A 2 -31.36 -11.01 16.26
CA HIS A 2 -30.34 -10.36 15.46
C HIS A 2 -29.13 -10.19 16.39
N ALA A 3 -28.09 -10.97 16.15
CA ALA A 3 -26.78 -10.68 16.76
C ALA A 3 -26.39 -9.26 16.31
N MET A 4 -26.40 -8.30 17.23
CA MET A 4 -25.81 -6.98 17.02
C MET A 4 -24.36 -7.23 16.65
N ASN A 5 -24.03 -7.06 15.38
CA ASN A 5 -22.65 -7.15 14.91
C ASN A 5 -21.89 -6.01 15.61
N GLN A 6 -21.19 -6.34 16.69
CA GLN A 6 -20.50 -5.36 17.51
C GLN A 6 -19.34 -4.79 16.67
N ARG A 7 -19.38 -3.49 16.42
CA ARG A 7 -18.28 -2.79 15.75
C ARG A 7 -17.03 -2.88 16.59
N THR A 8 -15.97 -3.40 16.01
CA THR A 8 -14.66 -3.52 16.66
C THR A 8 -13.59 -2.86 15.81
N ILE A 9 -12.62 -2.24 16.47
CA ILE A 9 -11.45 -1.67 15.81
C ILE A 9 -10.58 -2.83 15.34
N VAL A 10 -10.28 -2.87 14.04
CA VAL A 10 -9.41 -3.90 13.44
C VAL A 10 -8.03 -3.36 13.14
N ARG A 11 -7.89 -2.05 12.86
CA ARG A 11 -6.64 -1.36 12.63
C ARG A 11 -6.71 0.06 13.15
N SER A 12 -5.55 0.60 13.53
CA SER A 12 -5.39 2.02 13.83
C SER A 12 -4.02 2.47 13.39
N LEU A 13 -3.92 3.70 12.92
CA LEU A 13 -2.70 4.36 12.50
C LEU A 13 -2.67 5.75 13.12
N THR A 14 -1.69 5.99 13.99
CA THR A 14 -1.48 7.29 14.64
C THR A 14 -0.36 8.04 13.91
N THR A 15 -0.61 9.29 13.61
CA THR A 15 0.32 10.22 12.99
C THR A 15 0.48 11.45 13.86
N THR A 16 1.32 12.39 13.44
CA THR A 16 1.47 13.70 14.11
C THR A 16 0.19 14.55 14.08
N ASP A 17 -0.71 14.29 13.12
CA ASP A 17 -1.88 15.15 12.85
C ASP A 17 -3.18 14.55 13.37
N GLY A 18 -3.16 13.26 13.74
CA GLY A 18 -4.35 12.57 14.25
C GLY A 18 -4.24 11.05 14.18
N THR A 19 -5.38 10.39 14.33
CA THR A 19 -5.48 8.93 14.30
C THR A 19 -6.54 8.48 13.31
N LEU A 20 -6.15 7.62 12.36
CA LEU A 20 -7.06 6.89 11.49
C LEU A 20 -7.43 5.57 12.16
N ILE A 21 -8.71 5.31 12.29
CA ILE A 21 -9.28 4.10 12.91
C ILE A 21 -10.09 3.37 11.85
N ALA A 22 -9.87 2.08 11.71
CA ALA A 22 -10.63 1.20 10.83
C ALA A 22 -11.38 0.14 11.63
N MET A 23 -12.63 -0.10 11.27
CA MET A 23 -13.54 -1.02 11.94
C MET A 23 -13.85 -2.24 11.06
N ASN A 24 -14.33 -3.30 11.70
CA ASN A 24 -14.61 -4.59 11.05
C ASN A 24 -15.75 -4.55 10.01
N ASP A 25 -16.54 -3.49 9.98
CA ASP A 25 -17.62 -3.25 9.01
C ASP A 25 -17.22 -2.34 7.85
N GLY A 26 -15.93 -2.06 7.68
CA GLY A 26 -15.40 -1.16 6.65
C GLY A 26 -15.49 0.32 7.03
N MET A 27 -16.03 0.67 8.19
CA MET A 27 -16.06 2.06 8.61
C MET A 27 -14.65 2.55 8.95
N LEU A 28 -14.31 3.72 8.42
CA LEU A 28 -13.11 4.46 8.73
C LEU A 28 -13.48 5.74 9.47
N ALA A 29 -12.68 6.11 10.46
CA ALA A 29 -12.80 7.35 11.18
C ALA A 29 -11.43 8.03 11.30
N TRP A 30 -11.34 9.27 10.84
CA TRP A 30 -10.20 10.12 11.11
C TRP A 30 -10.51 10.99 12.34
N LYS A 31 -9.67 10.90 13.35
CA LYS A 31 -9.73 11.72 14.55
C LYS A 31 -8.51 12.64 14.54
N PRO A 32 -8.66 13.91 14.11
CA PRO A 32 -7.57 14.87 14.16
C PRO A 32 -7.20 15.19 15.62
N LEU A 33 -6.01 15.73 15.83
CA LEU A 33 -5.62 16.24 17.16
C LEU A 33 -6.56 17.36 17.60
N ASP A 34 -6.86 18.27 16.66
CA ASP A 34 -7.78 19.38 16.86
C ASP A 34 -8.92 19.31 15.84
N GLY A 35 -10.16 19.45 16.29
CA GLY A 35 -11.31 19.48 15.39
C GLY A 35 -12.27 18.31 15.54
N ARG A 36 -13.18 18.20 14.59
CA ARG A 36 -14.22 17.17 14.60
C ARG A 36 -13.79 15.94 13.83
N PRO A 37 -14.06 14.74 14.33
CA PRO A 37 -13.79 13.52 13.60
C PRO A 37 -14.67 13.42 12.34
N THR A 38 -14.04 12.92 11.25
CA THR A 38 -14.73 12.59 10.00
C THR A 38 -14.86 11.07 9.87
N ARG A 39 -15.83 10.61 9.08
CA ARG A 39 -16.09 9.19 8.87
C ARG A 39 -16.46 8.92 7.43
N THR A 40 -16.08 7.73 6.96
CA THR A 40 -16.49 7.17 5.67
C THR A 40 -16.59 5.65 5.78
N VAL A 41 -17.05 5.00 4.73
CA VAL A 41 -17.11 3.53 4.65
C VAL A 41 -16.40 3.14 3.36
N VAL A 42 -15.49 2.16 3.45
CA VAL A 42 -14.88 1.49 2.30
C VAL A 42 -15.47 0.10 2.16
N GLU A 43 -15.44 -0.40 0.93
CA GLU A 43 -15.87 -1.77 0.67
C GLU A 43 -14.82 -2.78 1.18
N GLY A 44 -15.27 -3.80 1.86
CA GLY A 44 -14.43 -4.85 2.44
C GLY A 44 -13.90 -4.54 3.84
N LEU A 45 -13.32 -5.58 4.47
CA LEU A 45 -12.69 -5.49 5.78
C LEU A 45 -11.30 -4.85 5.65
N PRO A 46 -11.02 -3.72 6.31
CA PRO A 46 -9.68 -3.12 6.30
C PRO A 46 -8.65 -4.03 6.97
N THR A 47 -7.53 -4.27 6.28
CA THR A 47 -6.46 -5.16 6.73
C THR A 47 -5.15 -4.44 7.01
N VAL A 48 -4.87 -3.35 6.28
CA VAL A 48 -3.68 -2.53 6.43
C VAL A 48 -3.98 -1.06 6.18
N LEU A 49 -3.28 -0.18 6.88
CA LEU A 49 -3.37 1.26 6.76
C LEU A 49 -1.97 1.84 6.54
N LEU A 50 -1.87 2.82 5.65
CA LEU A 50 -0.67 3.62 5.43
C LEU A 50 -1.06 5.10 5.34
N ALA A 51 -0.26 5.98 5.95
CA ALA A 51 -0.41 7.43 5.79
C ALA A 51 0.55 7.95 4.73
N LEU A 52 0.06 8.79 3.84
CA LEU A 52 0.85 9.50 2.85
C LEU A 52 1.04 10.93 3.31
N ARG A 53 2.26 11.42 3.21
CA ARG A 53 2.61 12.83 3.47
C ARG A 53 2.83 13.52 2.13
N GLY A 54 2.27 14.70 1.99
CA GLY A 54 2.62 15.58 0.88
C GLY A 54 4.10 16.02 0.97
N PRO A 55 4.68 16.52 -0.14
CA PRO A 55 6.11 16.83 -0.24
C PRO A 55 6.64 17.83 0.78
N MET A 56 5.79 18.63 1.39
CA MET A 56 6.19 19.70 2.34
C MET A 56 5.19 19.87 3.49
N GLY A 57 4.44 18.85 3.87
CA GLY A 57 3.33 19.11 4.76
C GLY A 57 2.86 17.99 5.66
N PRO A 58 1.70 18.20 6.27
CA PRO A 58 1.02 17.23 7.10
C PRO A 58 0.63 15.97 6.30
N VAL A 59 0.15 14.96 7.00
CA VAL A 59 -0.45 13.80 6.36
C VAL A 59 -1.72 14.23 5.63
N ASP A 60 -1.75 14.10 4.31
CA ASP A 60 -2.84 14.59 3.45
C ASP A 60 -3.66 13.47 2.82
N ALA A 61 -3.17 12.23 2.87
CA ALA A 61 -3.91 11.08 2.39
C ALA A 61 -3.64 9.82 3.22
N ALA A 62 -4.54 8.85 3.08
CA ALA A 62 -4.42 7.52 3.66
C ALA A 62 -4.65 6.45 2.59
N VAL A 63 -3.87 5.38 2.65
CA VAL A 63 -4.08 4.17 1.85
C VAL A 63 -4.64 3.08 2.74
N VAL A 64 -5.71 2.45 2.29
CA VAL A 64 -6.43 1.39 3.02
C VAL A 64 -6.47 0.15 2.14
N GLY A 65 -5.78 -0.91 2.56
CA GLY A 65 -5.90 -2.23 1.94
C GLY A 65 -7.00 -3.05 2.61
N THR A 66 -7.70 -3.86 1.84
CA THR A 66 -8.85 -4.64 2.32
C THR A 66 -8.66 -6.15 2.15
N ALA A 67 -9.50 -6.92 2.82
CA ALA A 67 -9.53 -8.39 2.71
C ALA A 67 -10.02 -8.86 1.33
N THR A 68 -10.75 -8.04 0.59
CA THR A 68 -11.21 -8.31 -0.78
C THR A 68 -10.11 -8.10 -1.82
N GLY A 69 -9.00 -7.45 -1.45
CA GLY A 69 -7.89 -7.14 -2.35
C GLY A 69 -7.98 -5.75 -2.97
N ASP A 70 -8.89 -4.92 -2.48
CA ASP A 70 -9.00 -3.54 -2.92
C ASP A 70 -8.05 -2.65 -2.14
N VAL A 71 -7.53 -1.64 -2.80
CA VAL A 71 -6.72 -0.57 -2.22
C VAL A 71 -7.43 0.75 -2.46
N HIS A 72 -7.88 1.37 -1.39
CA HIS A 72 -8.53 2.67 -1.41
C HIS A 72 -7.55 3.75 -1.00
N VAL A 73 -7.56 4.85 -1.73
CA VAL A 73 -6.82 6.05 -1.39
C VAL A 73 -7.79 7.16 -1.07
N LEU A 74 -7.62 7.76 0.10
CA LEU A 74 -8.56 8.71 0.68
C LEU A 74 -7.82 9.99 1.09
N THR A 75 -8.42 11.15 0.84
CA THR A 75 -7.89 12.42 1.36
C THR A 75 -8.02 12.48 2.88
N LEU A 76 -7.12 13.17 3.55
CA LEU A 76 -7.26 13.58 4.94
C LEU A 76 -7.38 15.10 5.01
N PRO A 77 -8.19 15.64 5.91
CA PRO A 77 -8.99 14.97 6.93
C PRO A 77 -10.39 14.50 6.47
N ARG A 78 -10.78 14.72 5.20
CA ARG A 78 -12.16 14.55 4.75
C ARG A 78 -12.57 13.11 4.48
N LEU A 79 -11.60 12.21 4.26
CA LEU A 79 -11.83 10.81 3.88
C LEU A 79 -12.61 10.67 2.56
N GLU A 80 -12.40 11.61 1.62
CA GLU A 80 -12.93 11.54 0.26
C GLU A 80 -12.10 10.56 -0.57
N SER A 81 -12.76 9.71 -1.37
CA SER A 81 -12.06 8.76 -2.23
C SER A 81 -11.35 9.49 -3.38
N VAL A 82 -10.05 9.25 -3.51
CA VAL A 82 -9.21 9.72 -4.62
C VAL A 82 -9.13 8.65 -5.69
N ALA A 83 -8.81 7.43 -5.29
CA ALA A 83 -8.64 6.29 -6.20
C ALA A 83 -9.01 4.97 -5.50
N THR A 84 -9.36 3.96 -6.31
CA THR A 84 -9.55 2.59 -5.85
C THR A 84 -8.97 1.62 -6.87
N PHE A 85 -8.08 0.74 -6.41
CA PHE A 85 -7.41 -0.27 -7.22
C PHE A 85 -7.85 -1.67 -6.79
N GLN A 86 -8.27 -2.49 -7.75
CA GLN A 86 -8.67 -3.89 -7.52
C GLN A 86 -7.56 -4.83 -7.95
N LEU A 87 -6.81 -5.40 -7.01
CA LEU A 87 -5.63 -6.20 -7.31
C LEU A 87 -5.94 -7.62 -7.75
N LYS A 88 -7.13 -8.14 -7.43
CA LYS A 88 -7.58 -9.52 -7.75
C LYS A 88 -6.60 -10.63 -7.30
N SER A 89 -5.80 -10.36 -6.30
CA SER A 89 -4.72 -11.23 -5.79
C SER A 89 -4.91 -11.65 -4.34
N GLY A 90 -6.17 -11.67 -3.89
CA GLY A 90 -6.52 -11.94 -2.49
C GLY A 90 -6.29 -10.75 -1.57
N SER A 91 -6.48 -10.95 -0.27
CA SER A 91 -6.39 -9.90 0.74
C SER A 91 -5.08 -9.10 0.67
N VAL A 92 -5.18 -7.79 0.77
CA VAL A 92 -4.00 -6.93 0.96
C VAL A 92 -3.42 -7.19 2.35
N ARG A 93 -2.12 -7.42 2.43
CA ARG A 93 -1.43 -7.84 3.65
C ARG A 93 -0.36 -6.86 4.13
N ALA A 94 0.28 -6.17 3.20
CA ALA A 94 1.32 -5.20 3.49
C ALA A 94 1.30 -4.07 2.46
N ILE A 95 1.64 -2.87 2.89
CA ILE A 95 1.84 -1.70 2.02
C ILE A 95 3.10 -0.98 2.51
N THR A 96 3.95 -0.55 1.59
CA THR A 96 5.12 0.29 1.89
C THR A 96 5.27 1.40 0.87
N LEU A 97 5.74 2.57 1.32
CA LEU A 97 6.05 3.69 0.42
C LEU A 97 7.29 3.35 -0.41
N VAL A 98 7.30 3.82 -1.63
CA VAL A 98 8.48 3.83 -2.50
C VAL A 98 9.28 5.09 -2.27
N GLU A 99 8.61 6.23 -2.21
CA GLU A 99 9.23 7.54 -2.02
C GLU A 99 8.34 8.43 -1.16
N GLU A 100 8.95 9.16 -0.22
CA GLU A 100 8.23 10.15 0.56
C GLU A 100 7.81 11.33 -0.33
N GLY A 101 6.57 11.74 -0.21
CA GLY A 101 6.00 12.85 -0.99
C GLY A 101 5.54 12.49 -2.40
N ALA A 102 5.80 11.28 -2.86
CA ALA A 102 5.22 10.73 -4.08
C ALA A 102 4.05 9.81 -3.75
N PHE A 103 3.06 9.80 -4.63
CA PHE A 103 1.96 8.85 -4.57
C PHE A 103 2.39 7.53 -5.22
N HIS A 104 3.40 6.90 -4.63
CA HIS A 104 3.96 5.65 -5.13
C HIS A 104 4.21 4.70 -3.98
N PHE A 105 3.58 3.53 -4.01
CA PHE A 105 3.69 2.53 -2.95
C PHE A 105 3.62 1.11 -3.51
N LEU A 106 4.21 0.16 -2.78
CA LEU A 106 4.11 -1.26 -3.07
C LEU A 106 3.05 -1.90 -2.20
N VAL A 107 2.34 -2.85 -2.76
CA VAL A 107 1.28 -3.60 -2.10
C VAL A 107 1.54 -5.09 -2.20
N GLY A 108 1.63 -5.75 -1.06
CA GLY A 108 1.76 -7.19 -0.95
C GLY A 108 0.43 -7.87 -0.60
N THR A 109 0.15 -9.00 -1.22
CA THR A 109 -1.12 -9.69 -1.11
C THR A 109 -1.01 -11.08 -0.49
N GLN A 110 -2.16 -11.66 -0.14
CA GLN A 110 -2.26 -13.01 0.42
C GLN A 110 -1.75 -14.11 -0.53
N HIS A 111 -1.85 -13.92 -1.84
CA HIS A 111 -1.39 -14.88 -2.82
C HIS A 111 0.05 -14.64 -3.29
N GLY A 112 0.82 -13.84 -2.53
CA GLY A 112 2.23 -13.62 -2.80
C GLY A 112 2.53 -12.58 -3.86
N ALA A 113 1.53 -11.95 -4.47
CA ALA A 113 1.74 -10.93 -5.47
C ALA A 113 2.20 -9.61 -4.82
N VAL A 114 3.18 -8.97 -5.42
CA VAL A 114 3.63 -7.61 -5.08
C VAL A 114 3.31 -6.69 -6.25
N TRP A 115 2.53 -5.67 -5.98
CA TRP A 115 2.06 -4.69 -6.93
C TRP A 115 2.71 -3.34 -6.69
N SER A 116 3.02 -2.64 -7.76
CA SER A 116 3.38 -1.22 -7.74
C SER A 116 2.15 -0.40 -8.06
N VAL A 117 1.82 0.54 -7.22
CA VAL A 117 0.71 1.47 -7.39
C VAL A 117 1.26 2.88 -7.36
N CYS A 118 1.02 3.62 -8.41
CA CYS A 118 1.42 5.03 -8.48
C CYS A 118 0.32 5.87 -9.10
N ASP A 119 0.19 7.09 -8.57
CA ASP A 119 -0.62 8.15 -9.13
C ASP A 119 0.31 9.05 -9.94
N GLY A 120 0.25 8.91 -11.25
CA GLY A 120 0.83 9.83 -12.19
C GLY A 120 -0.28 10.41 -13.06
N ARG A 121 0.05 10.98 -14.23
CA ARG A 121 -0.95 11.41 -15.22
C ARG A 121 -1.89 10.28 -15.68
N THR A 122 -1.58 9.05 -15.34
CA THR A 122 -2.40 7.84 -15.50
C THR A 122 -2.24 6.99 -14.26
N GLU A 123 -3.32 6.77 -13.51
CA GLU A 123 -3.36 5.81 -12.42
C GLU A 123 -2.85 4.47 -12.92
N ARG A 124 -1.76 3.96 -12.34
CA ARG A 124 -1.18 2.67 -12.72
C ARG A 124 -1.08 1.75 -11.53
N CYS A 125 -1.52 0.53 -11.79
CA CYS A 125 -1.37 -0.58 -10.88
C CYS A 125 -0.80 -1.76 -11.65
N GLU A 126 0.45 -2.11 -11.40
CA GLU A 126 1.18 -3.13 -12.15
C GLU A 126 1.74 -4.21 -11.24
N LEU A 127 1.61 -5.47 -11.66
CA LEU A 127 2.23 -6.59 -10.98
C LEU A 127 3.75 -6.53 -11.19
N VAL A 128 4.49 -6.39 -10.10
CA VAL A 128 5.95 -6.32 -10.10
C VAL A 128 6.56 -7.72 -10.14
N PHE A 129 6.18 -8.56 -9.17
CA PHE A 129 6.57 -9.97 -9.09
C PHE A 129 5.63 -10.74 -8.16
N SER A 130 5.81 -12.05 -8.13
CA SER A 130 5.13 -12.92 -7.16
C SER A 130 6.15 -13.79 -6.43
N ILE A 131 5.84 -14.15 -5.19
CA ILE A 131 6.56 -15.10 -4.37
C ILE A 131 5.65 -16.25 -3.97
N ASP A 132 6.22 -17.35 -3.53
CA ASP A 132 5.44 -18.43 -2.95
C ASP A 132 4.98 -18.06 -1.53
N GLY A 133 3.68 -18.15 -1.29
CA GLY A 133 3.05 -17.86 -0.01
C GLY A 133 2.68 -16.39 0.22
N PRO A 134 1.95 -16.11 1.32
CA PRO A 134 1.39 -14.80 1.58
C PRO A 134 2.48 -13.77 1.95
N VAL A 135 2.38 -12.57 1.41
CA VAL A 135 3.21 -11.43 1.85
C VAL A 135 2.79 -11.03 3.25
N SER A 136 3.67 -11.13 4.22
CA SER A 136 3.40 -10.70 5.61
C SER A 136 3.95 -9.32 5.93
N SER A 137 5.05 -8.91 5.28
CA SER A 137 5.58 -7.55 5.34
C SER A 137 6.32 -7.20 4.06
N LEU A 138 6.37 -5.89 3.77
CA LEU A 138 7.14 -5.28 2.71
C LEU A 138 8.01 -4.18 3.30
N HIS A 139 9.24 -4.08 2.83
CA HIS A 139 10.12 -2.97 3.13
C HIS A 139 10.98 -2.67 1.90
N LEU A 140 11.14 -1.40 1.57
CA LEU A 140 12.04 -0.92 0.54
C LEU A 140 13.25 -0.29 1.24
N ASP A 141 14.44 -0.72 0.84
CA ASP A 141 15.72 -0.21 1.32
C ASP A 141 16.60 0.06 0.10
N ASP A 142 16.83 1.32 -0.19
CA ASP A 142 17.46 1.79 -1.42
C ASP A 142 16.77 1.17 -2.65
N GLU A 143 17.50 0.34 -3.39
CA GLU A 143 17.03 -0.37 -4.57
C GLU A 143 16.55 -1.80 -4.27
N ARG A 144 16.32 -2.16 -3.00
CA ARG A 144 15.97 -3.53 -2.60
C ARG A 144 14.59 -3.61 -1.98
N VAL A 145 13.75 -4.46 -2.57
CA VAL A 145 12.46 -4.84 -2.00
C VAL A 145 12.63 -6.08 -1.16
N HIS A 146 12.43 -5.94 0.13
CA HIS A 146 12.43 -7.01 1.11
C HIS A 146 11.00 -7.47 1.34
N VAL A 147 10.74 -8.75 1.08
CA VAL A 147 9.43 -9.35 1.24
C VAL A 147 9.52 -10.49 2.24
N GLN A 148 8.72 -10.44 3.29
CA GLN A 148 8.60 -11.53 4.24
C GLN A 148 7.38 -12.39 3.90
N SER A 149 7.57 -13.70 3.82
CA SER A 149 6.50 -14.70 3.71
C SER A 149 6.73 -15.78 4.76
N GLY A 150 5.94 -15.77 5.83
CA GLY A 150 6.18 -16.62 6.99
C GLY A 150 7.60 -16.43 7.55
N TRP A 151 8.41 -17.49 7.53
CA TRP A 151 9.82 -17.46 7.99
C TRP A 151 10.82 -17.16 6.87
N ILE A 152 10.37 -17.04 5.61
CA ILE A 152 11.23 -16.85 4.44
C ILE A 152 11.28 -15.36 4.12
N ARG A 153 12.50 -14.84 3.97
CA ARG A 153 12.74 -13.49 3.49
C ARG A 153 13.22 -13.55 2.04
N HIS A 154 12.49 -12.92 1.16
CA HIS A 154 12.87 -12.70 -0.24
C HIS A 154 13.46 -11.31 -0.36
N VAL A 155 14.54 -11.18 -1.13
CA VAL A 155 15.12 -9.88 -1.48
C VAL A 155 15.14 -9.78 -3.00
N ARG A 156 14.65 -8.67 -3.53
CA ARG A 156 14.62 -8.36 -4.95
C ARG A 156 15.28 -7.02 -5.16
N THR A 157 16.15 -6.91 -6.12
CA THR A 157 16.67 -5.61 -6.55
C THR A 157 15.63 -4.95 -7.43
N TRP A 158 15.39 -3.67 -7.22
CA TRP A 158 14.43 -2.87 -7.95
C TRP A 158 15.01 -1.49 -8.23
N ASP A 159 15.02 -1.09 -9.49
CA ASP A 159 15.53 0.19 -9.96
C ASP A 159 14.42 1.25 -10.15
N GLY A 160 13.28 1.04 -9.50
CA GLY A 160 12.10 1.89 -9.63
C GLY A 160 11.19 1.52 -10.80
N SER A 161 11.57 0.53 -11.61
CA SER A 161 10.73 -0.03 -12.65
C SER A 161 9.99 -1.25 -12.13
N SER A 162 8.70 -1.39 -12.42
CA SER A 162 7.91 -2.56 -12.07
C SER A 162 8.40 -3.87 -12.70
N HIS A 163 9.33 -3.77 -13.65
CA HIS A 163 9.80 -4.90 -14.44
C HIS A 163 11.28 -5.26 -14.23
N ASP A 164 12.07 -4.38 -13.62
CA ASP A 164 13.51 -4.59 -13.43
C ASP A 164 13.82 -5.04 -11.99
N ILE A 165 13.38 -6.26 -11.65
CA ILE A 165 13.67 -6.86 -10.36
C ILE A 165 14.60 -8.05 -10.55
N GLU A 166 15.77 -7.98 -9.92
CA GLU A 166 16.71 -9.09 -9.84
C GLU A 166 16.42 -9.95 -8.61
N ASN A 167 16.33 -11.25 -8.82
CA ASN A 167 16.19 -12.21 -7.72
C ASN A 167 17.55 -12.49 -7.09
N THR A 168 17.90 -11.73 -6.05
CA THR A 168 19.18 -11.92 -5.34
C THR A 168 19.22 -13.17 -4.47
N ALA A 169 18.07 -13.75 -4.13
CA ALA A 169 18.00 -14.93 -3.25
C ALA A 169 18.20 -16.27 -3.97
N ALA A 170 17.92 -16.35 -5.28
CA ALA A 170 17.88 -17.62 -6.00
C ALA A 170 18.88 -17.76 -7.16
N GLY A 171 19.68 -16.76 -7.45
CA GLY A 171 20.68 -16.82 -8.53
C GLY A 171 20.10 -17.02 -9.94
N TYR A 172 18.81 -16.82 -10.13
CA TYR A 172 18.19 -16.95 -11.44
C TYR A 172 18.40 -15.67 -12.26
N PRO A 173 18.81 -15.78 -13.54
CA PRO A 173 18.95 -14.62 -14.40
C PRO A 173 17.59 -13.98 -14.66
N VAL A 174 17.41 -12.75 -14.25
CA VAL A 174 16.22 -11.96 -14.57
C VAL A 174 16.37 -11.43 -16.00
N ARG A 175 15.35 -11.68 -16.82
CA ARG A 175 15.26 -11.00 -18.11
C ARG A 175 14.99 -9.53 -17.86
N ARG A 176 15.97 -8.67 -18.12
CA ARG A 176 15.77 -7.21 -18.13
C ARG A 176 14.62 -6.88 -19.06
N ARG A 177 13.55 -6.34 -18.51
CA ARG A 177 12.49 -5.72 -19.29
C ARG A 177 12.81 -4.24 -19.43
N ARG A 178 12.26 -3.62 -20.46
CA ARG A 178 12.47 -2.20 -20.78
C ARG A 178 12.07 -1.33 -19.59
N ARG A 179 12.93 -0.42 -19.18
CA ARG A 179 12.69 0.50 -18.06
C ARG A 179 11.43 1.30 -18.29
N LEU A 180 10.53 1.30 -17.32
CA LEU A 180 9.38 2.20 -17.25
C LEU A 180 9.77 3.58 -16.69
N ALA A 181 10.97 3.71 -16.15
CA ALA A 181 11.49 4.96 -15.57
C ALA A 181 11.32 6.19 -16.48
N GLU A 182 11.43 6.01 -17.79
CA GLU A 182 11.21 7.09 -18.77
C GLU A 182 9.77 7.62 -18.77
N THR A 183 8.82 6.83 -18.26
CA THR A 183 7.40 7.18 -18.26
C THR A 183 6.97 7.90 -16.98
N TYR A 184 7.73 7.73 -15.89
CA TYR A 184 7.32 8.21 -14.57
C TYR A 184 8.00 9.49 -14.10
N HIS A 185 9.06 9.96 -14.77
CA HIS A 185 9.85 11.11 -14.31
C HIS A 185 10.17 11.08 -12.80
N LEU A 186 10.34 9.89 -12.24
CA LEU A 186 10.79 9.76 -10.86
C LEU A 186 12.25 10.21 -10.81
N PRO A 187 12.61 11.19 -9.98
CA PRO A 187 14.00 11.52 -9.75
C PRO A 187 14.63 10.35 -9.00
N TYR A 188 15.49 9.60 -9.68
CA TYR A 188 16.34 8.64 -8.97
C TYR A 188 17.38 9.42 -8.20
N PRO A 189 17.67 9.07 -6.96
CA PRO A 189 18.88 9.56 -6.31
C PRO A 189 20.08 9.14 -7.17
N ALA A 190 20.92 10.12 -7.46
CA ALA A 190 22.17 9.93 -8.17
C ALA A 190 23.16 9.06 -7.38
#